data_411d2e12c2427d336503acf96d89f372
#
_entry.id   411d2e12c2427d336503acf96d89f372
#
_cell.length_a   1.000
_cell.length_b   1.000
_cell.length_c   1.000
_cell.angle_alpha   90.00
_cell.angle_beta   90.00
_cell.angle_gamma   90.00
#
_symmetry.space_group_name_H-M   'P 1'
#
loop_
_entity.id
_entity.type
_entity.pdbx_description
1 polymer ?
#
loop_
_entity_poly.entity_id
_entity_poly.type
_entity_poly.pdbx_seq_one_letter_code
_entity_poly.pdbx_strand_id
1 'polypeptide(L)'
;MPELPEVETVRRGLENHLNGQCIVNVELRRPDLRFPFPPGFASRLRGRQVEHIDRRAKYLLIRLDAGLTWMCHLGMTGRWTLLGADSTQSDDEKHDWVVVHLENGGRAVFSDPRRFGFMGLFETAEQDQNKFLAKLGPEPTPDHLTPMDLAENLRGRRTPMKTALLDQRVVAGLGNIYVCEILFRAGVSPRRTAANVAGKSGVTKRVERVTAATHDVIVEAIDAGGSSISDFVNVEGELGYFSHNFQVYGREGEPCLSEGCDATIRRIVQSGRSTFYCPACQR
;
A
#
# COMPACT_ATOMS: atom_id res chain seq x y z
N MET A 1 8.28 2.69 2.38
CA MET A 1 7.35 2.78 1.21
C MET A 1 5.98 2.39 1.72
N PRO A 2 5.00 3.25 1.62
CA PRO A 2 3.64 2.90 1.98
C PRO A 2 3.18 1.63 1.26
N GLU A 3 2.71 0.65 2.03
CA GLU A 3 2.06 -0.58 1.56
C GLU A 3 0.54 -0.41 1.70
N LEU A 4 -0.25 -1.45 1.51
CA LEU A 4 -1.70 -1.33 1.54
C LEU A 4 -2.26 -0.71 2.83
N PRO A 5 -1.83 -1.11 4.06
CA PRO A 5 -2.37 -0.52 5.29
C PRO A 5 -2.12 0.99 5.40
N GLU A 6 -0.92 1.45 5.04
CA GLU A 6 -0.58 2.87 5.06
C GLU A 6 -1.43 3.66 4.05
N VAL A 7 -1.65 3.10 2.85
CA VAL A 7 -2.49 3.74 1.84
C VAL A 7 -3.96 3.77 2.27
N GLU A 8 -4.43 2.74 2.97
CA GLU A 8 -5.79 2.73 3.54
C GLU A 8 -5.96 3.79 4.63
N THR A 9 -4.96 3.96 5.48
CA THR A 9 -4.97 5.03 6.51
C THR A 9 -5.03 6.41 5.88
N VAL A 10 -4.23 6.66 4.84
CA VAL A 10 -4.29 7.92 4.07
C VAL A 10 -5.64 8.09 3.39
N ARG A 11 -6.21 7.02 2.79
CA ARG A 11 -7.53 7.06 2.17
C ARG A 11 -8.60 7.53 3.16
N ARG A 12 -8.64 6.93 4.35
CA ARG A 12 -9.61 7.28 5.40
C ARG A 12 -9.48 8.75 5.84
N GLY A 13 -8.24 9.22 6.03
CA GLY A 13 -8.00 10.62 6.39
C GLY A 13 -8.41 11.59 5.28
N LEU A 14 -8.06 11.30 4.03
CA LEU A 14 -8.47 12.13 2.88
C LEU A 14 -10.00 12.14 2.71
N GLU A 15 -10.67 10.99 2.88
CA GLU A 15 -12.12 10.88 2.73
C GLU A 15 -12.87 11.81 3.68
N ASN A 16 -12.44 11.87 4.95
CA ASN A 16 -13.06 12.74 5.95
C ASN A 16 -13.01 14.24 5.59
N HIS A 17 -12.06 14.66 4.77
CA HIS A 17 -11.82 16.07 4.46
C HIS A 17 -12.20 16.46 3.02
N LEU A 18 -12.10 15.54 2.08
CA LEU A 18 -12.33 15.83 0.66
C LEU A 18 -13.71 15.38 0.18
N ASN A 19 -14.35 14.40 0.84
CA ASN A 19 -15.63 13.88 0.38
C ASN A 19 -16.70 14.98 0.36
N GLY A 20 -17.39 15.12 -0.76
CA GLY A 20 -18.38 16.16 -0.99
C GLY A 20 -17.82 17.56 -1.31
N GLN A 21 -16.48 17.76 -1.22
CA GLN A 21 -15.88 19.07 -1.50
C GLN A 21 -15.70 19.30 -3.00
N CYS A 22 -15.84 20.56 -3.42
CA CYS A 22 -15.47 21.00 -4.75
C CYS A 22 -14.00 21.44 -4.78
N ILE A 23 -13.26 21.00 -5.81
CA ILE A 23 -11.88 21.42 -6.08
C ILE A 23 -11.91 22.77 -6.80
N VAL A 24 -11.57 23.85 -6.11
CA VAL A 24 -11.61 25.20 -6.71
C VAL A 24 -10.35 25.54 -7.47
N ASN A 25 -9.19 24.98 -7.08
CA ASN A 25 -7.93 25.16 -7.80
C ASN A 25 -6.96 24.01 -7.53
N VAL A 26 -6.05 23.76 -8.46
CA VAL A 26 -4.93 22.83 -8.32
C VAL A 26 -3.65 23.50 -8.80
N GLU A 27 -2.69 23.62 -7.91
CA GLU A 27 -1.35 24.12 -8.22
C GLU A 27 -0.40 22.95 -8.45
N LEU A 28 0.27 22.96 -9.57
CA LEU A 28 1.36 22.04 -9.88
C LEU A 28 2.66 22.82 -9.88
N ARG A 29 3.50 22.58 -8.87
CA ARG A 29 4.79 23.29 -8.71
C ARG A 29 5.90 22.71 -9.55
N ARG A 30 5.58 21.67 -10.33
CA ARG A 30 6.45 21.06 -11.33
C ARG A 30 5.62 20.27 -12.37
N PRO A 31 6.20 19.98 -13.53
CA PRO A 31 5.47 19.29 -14.62
C PRO A 31 5.35 17.76 -14.40
N ASP A 32 6.10 17.20 -13.46
CA ASP A 32 6.23 15.75 -13.25
C ASP A 32 6.39 15.36 -11.77
N LEU A 33 6.10 14.11 -11.48
CA LEU A 33 6.62 13.34 -10.36
C LEU A 33 7.48 12.19 -10.93
N ARG A 34 7.16 10.93 -10.64
CA ARG A 34 7.78 9.77 -11.31
C ARG A 34 7.49 9.76 -12.82
N PHE A 35 6.32 10.24 -13.20
CA PHE A 35 5.87 10.42 -14.58
C PHE A 35 5.34 11.84 -14.74
N PRO A 36 5.31 12.40 -15.97
CA PRO A 36 4.61 13.64 -16.24
C PRO A 36 3.14 13.56 -15.81
N PHE A 37 2.59 14.66 -15.32
CA PHE A 37 1.15 14.75 -15.12
C PHE A 37 0.40 14.62 -16.45
N PRO A 38 -0.80 14.03 -16.47
CA PRO A 38 -1.62 13.98 -17.67
C PRO A 38 -1.87 15.39 -18.25
N PRO A 39 -1.99 15.53 -19.57
CA PRO A 39 -2.33 16.82 -20.18
C PRO A 39 -3.60 17.41 -19.56
N GLY A 40 -3.54 18.69 -19.20
CA GLY A 40 -4.66 19.41 -18.60
C GLY A 40 -5.04 18.92 -17.19
N PHE A 41 -4.16 18.24 -16.47
CA PHE A 41 -4.44 17.64 -15.17
C PHE A 41 -5.11 18.62 -14.20
N ALA A 42 -4.50 19.78 -13.96
CA ALA A 42 -5.06 20.78 -13.03
C ALA A 42 -6.40 21.36 -13.53
N SER A 43 -6.51 21.68 -14.81
CA SER A 43 -7.75 22.24 -15.38
C SER A 43 -8.90 21.24 -15.43
N ARG A 44 -8.61 19.94 -15.59
CA ARG A 44 -9.62 18.87 -15.56
C ARG A 44 -10.12 18.57 -14.15
N LEU A 45 -9.32 18.80 -13.12
CA LEU A 45 -9.70 18.65 -11.73
C LEU A 45 -10.47 19.88 -11.20
N ARG A 46 -10.16 21.06 -11.71
CA ARG A 46 -10.80 22.30 -11.29
C ARG A 46 -12.31 22.28 -11.53
N GLY A 47 -13.08 22.65 -10.52
CA GLY A 47 -14.54 22.66 -10.56
C GLY A 47 -15.17 21.27 -10.38
N ARG A 48 -14.37 20.23 -10.15
CA ARG A 48 -14.90 18.89 -9.88
C ARG A 48 -15.24 18.69 -8.40
N GLN A 49 -16.34 17.98 -8.17
CA GLN A 49 -16.74 17.55 -6.84
C GLN A 49 -16.12 16.16 -6.56
N VAL A 50 -15.55 15.99 -5.36
CA VAL A 50 -15.11 14.68 -4.88
C VAL A 50 -16.32 13.92 -4.36
N GLU A 51 -16.69 12.83 -5.02
CA GLU A 51 -17.84 11.99 -4.61
C GLU A 51 -17.47 11.03 -3.48
N HIS A 52 -16.35 10.33 -3.64
CA HIS A 52 -15.78 9.43 -2.62
C HIS A 52 -14.34 9.06 -2.96
N ILE A 53 -13.64 8.41 -2.01
CA ILE A 53 -12.27 7.95 -2.21
C ILE A 53 -12.18 6.46 -1.96
N ASP A 54 -11.83 5.72 -3.01
CA ASP A 54 -11.54 4.30 -2.96
C ASP A 54 -10.04 4.04 -2.84
N ARG A 55 -9.70 2.81 -2.52
CA ARG A 55 -8.36 2.25 -2.62
C ARG A 55 -8.37 0.96 -3.45
N ARG A 56 -7.38 0.82 -4.33
CA ARG A 56 -7.06 -0.45 -4.97
C ARG A 56 -5.59 -0.75 -4.79
N ALA A 57 -5.24 -1.82 -4.10
CA ALA A 57 -3.86 -2.14 -3.72
C ALA A 57 -3.17 -0.96 -3.00
N LYS A 58 -2.16 -0.35 -3.62
CA LYS A 58 -1.44 0.83 -3.12
C LYS A 58 -1.81 2.12 -3.83
N TYR A 59 -2.96 2.15 -4.51
CA TYR A 59 -3.47 3.30 -5.26
C TYR A 59 -4.67 3.90 -4.56
N LEU A 60 -4.65 5.20 -4.36
CA LEU A 60 -5.83 6.00 -4.02
C LEU A 60 -6.59 6.32 -5.31
N LEU A 61 -7.88 6.16 -5.29
CA LEU A 61 -8.78 6.43 -6.41
C LEU A 61 -9.81 7.45 -5.96
N ILE A 62 -9.52 8.73 -6.20
CA ILE A 62 -10.41 9.83 -5.88
C ILE A 62 -11.46 9.90 -6.98
N ARG A 63 -12.70 9.55 -6.64
CA ARG A 63 -13.82 9.57 -7.57
C ARG A 63 -14.39 10.96 -7.63
N LEU A 64 -14.48 11.47 -8.83
CA LEU A 64 -14.97 12.80 -9.11
C LEU A 64 -16.29 12.71 -9.89
N ASP A 65 -17.07 13.74 -9.80
CA ASP A 65 -18.27 13.90 -10.61
C ASP A 65 -17.97 13.74 -12.12
N ALA A 66 -19.02 13.57 -12.91
CA ALA A 66 -18.95 13.32 -14.35
C ALA A 66 -18.10 12.08 -14.74
N GLY A 67 -17.99 11.08 -13.84
CA GLY A 67 -17.36 9.79 -14.13
C GLY A 67 -15.84 9.84 -14.29
N LEU A 68 -15.17 10.81 -13.70
CA LEU A 68 -13.73 10.97 -13.75
C LEU A 68 -13.07 10.37 -12.50
N THR A 69 -11.94 9.68 -12.65
CA THR A 69 -11.13 9.17 -11.54
C THR A 69 -9.75 9.80 -11.54
N TRP A 70 -9.40 10.42 -10.44
CA TRP A 70 -8.05 10.86 -10.13
C TRP A 70 -7.34 9.78 -9.32
N MET A 71 -6.32 9.15 -9.91
CA MET A 71 -5.50 8.13 -9.27
C MET A 71 -4.24 8.75 -8.69
N CYS A 72 -3.90 8.37 -7.45
CA CYS A 72 -2.66 8.76 -6.80
C CYS A 72 -1.93 7.53 -6.23
N HIS A 73 -0.61 7.46 -6.44
CA HIS A 73 0.28 6.47 -5.85
C HIS A 73 1.36 7.20 -5.04
N LEU A 74 1.50 6.86 -3.76
CA LEU A 74 2.38 7.57 -2.83
C LEU A 74 3.89 7.33 -3.10
N GLY A 75 4.24 6.32 -3.90
CA GLY A 75 5.64 5.97 -4.14
C GLY A 75 6.33 5.47 -2.87
N MET A 76 7.43 6.09 -2.51
CA MET A 76 8.19 5.73 -1.30
C MET A 76 8.11 6.77 -0.19
N THR A 77 7.92 8.04 -0.54
CA THR A 77 7.96 9.18 0.39
C THR A 77 6.82 10.17 0.17
N GLY A 78 5.90 9.84 -0.74
CA GLY A 78 4.71 10.65 -0.97
C GLY A 78 3.80 10.65 0.25
N ARG A 79 3.38 11.83 0.65
CA ARG A 79 2.46 12.05 1.78
C ARG A 79 1.46 13.14 1.43
N TRP A 80 0.29 13.04 2.00
CA TRP A 80 -0.71 14.09 1.99
C TRP A 80 -0.75 14.77 3.35
N THR A 81 -0.83 16.08 3.34
CA THR A 81 -1.08 16.93 4.53
C THR A 81 -2.35 17.71 4.29
N LEU A 82 -3.22 17.73 5.27
CA LEU A 82 -4.50 18.45 5.22
C LEU A 82 -4.40 19.72 6.05
N LEU A 83 -4.72 20.83 5.44
CA LEU A 83 -4.69 22.16 6.06
C LEU A 83 -6.11 22.72 6.05
N GLY A 84 -6.64 23.04 7.23
CA GLY A 84 -7.93 23.72 7.35
C GLY A 84 -7.90 25.15 6.81
N ALA A 85 -9.05 25.76 6.60
CA ALA A 85 -9.17 27.15 6.11
C ALA A 85 -8.40 28.17 6.97
N ASP A 86 -8.42 27.97 8.30
CA ASP A 86 -7.75 28.85 9.27
C ASP A 86 -6.30 28.45 9.56
N SER A 87 -5.75 27.46 8.84
CA SER A 87 -4.39 27.00 9.05
C SER A 87 -3.39 28.05 8.65
N THR A 88 -2.50 28.42 9.58
CA THR A 88 -1.36 29.30 9.34
C THR A 88 -0.14 28.53 8.83
N GLN A 89 -0.21 27.20 8.77
CA GLN A 89 0.86 26.36 8.24
C GLN A 89 1.07 26.68 6.76
N SER A 90 2.35 26.86 6.39
CA SER A 90 2.74 27.05 5.00
C SER A 90 2.47 25.78 4.19
N ASP A 91 2.00 25.94 2.99
CA ASP A 91 1.96 24.90 1.95
C ASP A 91 3.11 25.06 0.94
N ASP A 92 4.12 25.83 1.25
CA ASP A 92 5.28 26.12 0.40
C ASP A 92 6.58 25.50 0.95
N GLU A 93 6.50 24.24 1.38
CA GLU A 93 7.69 23.49 1.74
C GLU A 93 8.42 22.95 0.50
N LYS A 94 9.72 22.75 0.63
CA LYS A 94 10.64 22.38 -0.46
C LYS A 94 10.17 21.21 -1.36
N HIS A 95 9.29 20.34 -0.87
CA HIS A 95 8.88 19.12 -1.57
C HIS A 95 7.38 19.04 -1.80
N ASP A 96 6.66 20.14 -1.64
CA ASP A 96 5.23 20.26 -1.90
C ASP A 96 5.01 20.49 -3.39
N TRP A 97 4.57 19.44 -4.06
CA TRP A 97 4.49 19.42 -5.52
C TRP A 97 3.09 19.65 -6.08
N VAL A 98 2.06 19.30 -5.31
CA VAL A 98 0.66 19.50 -5.69
C VAL A 98 -0.08 20.09 -4.51
N VAL A 99 -0.75 21.23 -4.72
CA VAL A 99 -1.66 21.85 -3.75
C VAL A 99 -3.05 21.89 -4.33
N VAL A 100 -4.00 21.31 -3.62
CA VAL A 100 -5.41 21.26 -3.99
C VAL A 100 -6.18 22.18 -3.06
N HIS A 101 -6.82 23.18 -3.61
CA HIS A 101 -7.66 24.13 -2.88
C HIS A 101 -9.12 23.66 -2.94
N LEU A 102 -9.77 23.62 -1.79
CA LEU A 102 -11.14 23.16 -1.62
C LEU A 102 -12.11 24.34 -1.41
N GLU A 103 -13.37 24.13 -1.73
CA GLU A 103 -14.42 25.15 -1.60
C GLU A 103 -14.61 25.67 -0.17
N ASN A 104 -14.40 24.79 0.82
CA ASN A 104 -14.45 25.16 2.24
C ASN A 104 -13.24 26.00 2.72
N GLY A 105 -12.33 26.40 1.82
CA GLY A 105 -11.10 27.12 2.10
C GLY A 105 -9.94 26.23 2.57
N GLY A 106 -10.17 24.95 2.80
CA GLY A 106 -9.12 23.98 3.14
C GLY A 106 -8.21 23.67 1.96
N ARG A 107 -7.07 23.07 2.26
CA ARG A 107 -6.07 22.65 1.26
C ARG A 107 -5.59 21.24 1.53
N ALA A 108 -5.37 20.46 0.47
CA ALA A 108 -4.67 19.19 0.53
C ALA A 108 -3.33 19.30 -0.22
N VAL A 109 -2.23 19.05 0.48
CA VAL A 109 -0.87 19.23 -0.02
C VAL A 109 -0.19 17.89 -0.19
N PHE A 110 0.32 17.61 -1.39
CA PHE A 110 1.08 16.42 -1.68
C PHE A 110 2.58 16.72 -1.73
N SER A 111 3.31 16.16 -0.77
CA SER A 111 4.76 16.26 -0.66
C SER A 111 5.42 14.94 -1.03
N ASP A 112 6.49 14.96 -1.83
CA ASP A 112 7.26 13.75 -2.16
C ASP A 112 8.73 14.07 -2.43
N PRO A 113 9.61 14.00 -1.41
CA PRO A 113 11.03 14.30 -1.53
C PRO A 113 11.74 13.48 -2.61
N ARG A 114 11.38 12.21 -2.79
CA ARG A 114 12.03 11.31 -3.75
C ARG A 114 11.37 11.29 -5.13
N ARG A 115 10.17 11.85 -5.26
CA ARG A 115 9.39 11.88 -6.50
C ARG A 115 9.15 10.51 -7.13
N PHE A 116 8.90 9.51 -6.31
CA PHE A 116 8.54 8.16 -6.74
C PHE A 116 7.04 7.93 -6.78
N GLY A 117 6.28 8.89 -6.21
CA GLY A 117 4.85 8.96 -6.39
C GLY A 117 4.46 9.34 -7.81
N PHE A 118 3.22 9.17 -8.15
CA PHE A 118 2.66 9.64 -9.41
C PHE A 118 1.15 9.79 -9.33
N MET A 119 0.62 10.58 -10.22
CA MET A 119 -0.81 10.81 -10.35
C MET A 119 -1.25 10.53 -11.79
N GLY A 120 -2.46 10.05 -11.94
CA GLY A 120 -3.11 9.78 -13.21
C GLY A 120 -4.54 10.27 -13.22
N LEU A 121 -5.12 10.41 -14.40
CA LEU A 121 -6.51 10.81 -14.60
C LEU A 121 -7.09 9.98 -15.73
N PHE A 122 -8.24 9.36 -15.50
CA PHE A 122 -8.90 8.50 -16.48
C PHE A 122 -10.42 8.46 -16.23
N GLU A 123 -11.18 8.11 -17.27
CA GLU A 123 -12.62 7.90 -17.14
C GLU A 123 -12.89 6.66 -16.26
N THR A 124 -13.75 6.77 -15.27
CA THR A 124 -14.03 5.69 -14.29
C THR A 124 -14.43 4.38 -14.99
N ALA A 125 -15.17 4.46 -16.08
CA ALA A 125 -15.56 3.30 -16.88
C ALA A 125 -14.36 2.56 -17.54
N GLU A 126 -13.20 3.20 -17.64
CA GLU A 126 -11.99 2.61 -18.22
C GLU A 126 -11.04 2.01 -17.18
N GLN A 127 -11.46 1.94 -15.90
CA GLN A 127 -10.60 1.48 -14.80
C GLN A 127 -9.96 0.11 -15.08
N ASP A 128 -10.73 -0.84 -15.59
CA ASP A 128 -10.26 -2.20 -15.85
C ASP A 128 -9.25 -2.29 -17.01
N GLN A 129 -9.16 -1.23 -17.82
CA GLN A 129 -8.18 -1.09 -18.89
C GLN A 129 -6.97 -0.27 -18.45
N ASN A 130 -7.00 0.34 -17.27
CA ASN A 130 -5.90 1.16 -16.78
C ASN A 130 -4.65 0.31 -16.58
N LYS A 131 -3.54 0.69 -17.23
CA LYS A 131 -2.27 -0.07 -17.26
C LYS A 131 -1.69 -0.40 -15.88
N PHE A 132 -2.03 0.37 -14.84
CA PHE A 132 -1.56 0.17 -13.47
C PHE A 132 -2.50 -0.73 -12.65
N LEU A 133 -3.79 -0.78 -13.01
CA LEU A 133 -4.82 -1.48 -12.25
C LEU A 133 -5.21 -2.83 -12.88
N ALA A 134 -5.24 -2.91 -14.21
CA ALA A 134 -5.75 -4.06 -14.97
C ALA A 134 -5.11 -5.42 -14.64
N LYS A 135 -3.85 -5.41 -14.16
CA LYS A 135 -3.10 -6.65 -13.87
C LYS A 135 -2.92 -6.93 -12.38
N LEU A 136 -3.60 -6.18 -11.53
CA LEU A 136 -3.53 -6.42 -10.09
C LEU A 136 -4.27 -7.70 -9.71
N GLY A 137 -3.64 -8.52 -8.89
CA GLY A 137 -4.26 -9.68 -8.27
C GLY A 137 -5.34 -9.30 -7.25
N PRO A 138 -5.92 -10.28 -6.53
CA PRO A 138 -6.92 -10.03 -5.50
C PRO A 138 -6.38 -9.15 -4.36
N GLU A 139 -7.27 -8.39 -3.72
CA GLU A 139 -6.99 -7.70 -2.47
C GLU A 139 -6.73 -8.73 -1.35
N PRO A 140 -5.81 -8.46 -0.41
CA PRO A 140 -5.46 -9.39 0.67
C PRO A 140 -6.48 -9.39 1.83
N THR A 141 -7.76 -9.42 1.51
CA THR A 141 -8.86 -9.38 2.49
C THR A 141 -9.72 -10.63 2.37
N PRO A 142 -10.46 -11.03 3.44
CA PRO A 142 -11.29 -12.23 3.44
C PRO A 142 -12.29 -12.31 2.27
N ASP A 143 -12.84 -11.16 1.88
CA ASP A 143 -13.86 -11.09 0.82
C ASP A 143 -13.29 -11.26 -0.61
N HIS A 144 -11.96 -11.09 -0.78
CA HIS A 144 -11.33 -11.00 -2.11
C HIS A 144 -10.22 -12.02 -2.36
N LEU A 145 -9.66 -12.64 -1.33
CA LEU A 145 -8.58 -13.62 -1.46
C LEU A 145 -8.96 -14.93 -0.78
N THR A 146 -9.39 -15.93 -1.54
CA THR A 146 -9.59 -17.27 -1.01
C THR A 146 -8.29 -18.09 -1.06
N PRO A 147 -8.18 -19.19 -0.27
CA PRO A 147 -7.06 -20.11 -0.39
C PRO A 147 -6.92 -20.71 -1.79
N MET A 148 -8.03 -20.86 -2.52
CA MET A 148 -8.01 -21.37 -3.90
C MET A 148 -7.38 -20.35 -4.85
N ASP A 149 -7.77 -19.09 -4.76
CA ASP A 149 -7.18 -18.01 -5.57
C ASP A 149 -5.67 -17.91 -5.36
N LEU A 150 -5.23 -17.96 -4.08
CA LEU A 150 -3.80 -17.94 -3.77
C LEU A 150 -3.09 -19.17 -4.32
N ALA A 151 -3.66 -20.38 -4.20
CA ALA A 151 -3.08 -21.61 -4.75
C ALA A 151 -2.91 -21.50 -6.27
N GLU A 152 -3.91 -21.03 -6.98
CA GLU A 152 -3.88 -20.86 -8.44
C GLU A 152 -2.84 -19.82 -8.87
N ASN A 153 -2.80 -18.68 -8.19
CA ASN A 153 -1.84 -17.62 -8.46
C ASN A 153 -0.38 -18.03 -8.17
N LEU A 154 -0.15 -18.99 -7.29
CA LEU A 154 1.19 -19.50 -6.95
C LEU A 154 1.61 -20.72 -7.80
N ARG A 155 0.66 -21.43 -8.40
CA ARG A 155 0.91 -22.68 -9.10
C ARG A 155 1.89 -22.50 -10.25
N GLY A 156 2.85 -23.43 -10.36
CA GLY A 156 3.88 -23.40 -11.39
C GLY A 156 4.97 -22.36 -11.19
N ARG A 157 4.87 -21.44 -10.24
CA ARG A 157 5.88 -20.40 -10.02
C ARG A 157 7.11 -20.99 -9.31
N ARG A 158 8.27 -20.91 -9.97
CA ARG A 158 9.56 -21.39 -9.43
C ARG A 158 10.25 -20.37 -8.51
N THR A 159 9.75 -19.14 -8.44
CA THR A 159 10.29 -18.09 -7.57
C THR A 159 10.10 -18.42 -6.10
N PRO A 160 10.98 -17.93 -5.20
CA PRO A 160 10.77 -18.04 -3.76
C PRO A 160 9.41 -17.46 -3.33
N MET A 161 8.81 -18.03 -2.30
CA MET A 161 7.48 -17.66 -1.82
C MET A 161 7.38 -16.16 -1.48
N LYS A 162 8.43 -15.61 -0.84
CA LYS A 162 8.49 -14.16 -0.59
C LYS A 162 8.41 -13.35 -1.88
N THR A 163 9.20 -13.71 -2.88
CA THR A 163 9.23 -13.00 -4.17
C THR A 163 7.90 -13.12 -4.90
N ALA A 164 7.23 -14.27 -4.79
CA ALA A 164 5.91 -14.47 -5.37
C ALA A 164 4.85 -13.56 -4.71
N LEU A 165 4.83 -13.45 -3.39
CA LEU A 165 3.88 -12.58 -2.67
C LEU A 165 4.16 -11.08 -2.88
N LEU A 166 5.36 -10.69 -3.28
CA LEU A 166 5.66 -9.30 -3.66
C LEU A 166 5.18 -8.93 -5.08
N ASP A 167 4.87 -9.93 -5.90
CA ASP A 167 4.28 -9.71 -7.23
C ASP A 167 2.82 -9.29 -7.07
N GLN A 168 2.52 -8.04 -7.41
CA GLN A 168 1.18 -7.46 -7.27
C GLN A 168 0.10 -8.18 -8.10
N ARG A 169 0.49 -9.06 -9.01
CA ARG A 169 -0.41 -9.93 -9.78
C ARG A 169 -0.84 -11.18 -8.98
N VAL A 170 -0.07 -11.56 -7.96
CA VAL A 170 -0.38 -12.71 -7.10
C VAL A 170 -1.33 -12.31 -5.99
N VAL A 171 -0.94 -11.29 -5.22
CA VAL A 171 -1.77 -10.62 -4.21
C VAL A 171 -1.43 -9.13 -4.28
N ALA A 172 -2.42 -8.30 -4.48
CA ALA A 172 -2.22 -6.86 -4.59
C ALA A 172 -1.99 -6.22 -3.21
N GLY A 173 -1.26 -5.11 -3.17
CA GLY A 173 -1.09 -4.30 -1.96
C GLY A 173 0.01 -4.76 -1.00
N LEU A 174 0.48 -6.00 -1.06
CA LEU A 174 1.56 -6.48 -0.19
C LEU A 174 2.92 -5.87 -0.58
N GLY A 175 3.75 -5.63 0.42
CA GLY A 175 5.12 -5.21 0.23
C GLY A 175 6.08 -5.94 1.17
N ASN A 176 7.27 -5.38 1.35
CA ASN A 176 8.38 -6.10 1.99
C ASN A 176 8.17 -6.36 3.48
N ILE A 177 7.49 -5.44 4.15
CA ILE A 177 7.20 -5.53 5.59
C ILE A 177 6.22 -6.66 5.82
N TYR A 178 5.04 -6.51 5.27
CA TYR A 178 3.93 -7.43 5.54
C TYR A 178 4.17 -8.83 5.00
N VAL A 179 4.87 -8.99 3.87
CA VAL A 179 5.23 -10.34 3.38
C VAL A 179 6.17 -11.07 4.34
N CYS A 180 7.10 -10.39 5.03
CA CYS A 180 7.93 -11.04 6.05
C CYS A 180 7.09 -11.49 7.25
N GLU A 181 6.21 -10.62 7.75
CA GLU A 181 5.32 -10.91 8.88
C GLU A 181 4.31 -12.03 8.56
N ILE A 182 3.69 -11.98 7.39
CA ILE A 182 2.77 -13.01 6.90
C ILE A 182 3.44 -14.38 6.85
N LEU A 183 4.62 -14.47 6.24
CA LEU A 183 5.33 -15.74 6.11
C LEU A 183 5.82 -16.28 7.45
N PHE A 184 6.17 -15.41 8.39
CA PHE A 184 6.50 -15.82 9.75
C PHE A 184 5.27 -16.37 10.47
N ARG A 185 4.17 -15.65 10.49
CA ARG A 185 2.90 -16.06 11.11
C ARG A 185 2.36 -17.36 10.51
N ALA A 186 2.50 -17.54 9.19
CA ALA A 186 2.13 -18.78 8.50
C ALA A 186 3.09 -19.96 8.77
N GLY A 187 4.27 -19.74 9.35
CA GLY A 187 5.31 -20.75 9.53
C GLY A 187 5.87 -21.28 8.21
N VAL A 188 5.91 -20.44 7.17
CA VAL A 188 6.37 -20.80 5.83
C VAL A 188 7.69 -20.13 5.51
N SER A 189 8.69 -20.91 5.10
CA SER A 189 9.99 -20.37 4.73
C SER A 189 9.92 -19.44 3.52
N PRO A 190 10.47 -18.21 3.60
CA PRO A 190 10.52 -17.28 2.48
C PRO A 190 11.33 -17.81 1.28
N ARG A 191 12.18 -18.81 1.52
CA ARG A 191 13.06 -19.46 0.51
C ARG A 191 12.36 -20.58 -0.26
N ARG A 192 11.27 -21.15 0.28
CA ARG A 192 10.53 -22.22 -0.37
C ARG A 192 9.93 -21.71 -1.68
N THR A 193 9.96 -22.52 -2.74
CA THR A 193 9.35 -22.11 -4.01
C THR A 193 7.83 -22.01 -3.88
N ALA A 194 7.23 -21.03 -4.55
CA ALA A 194 5.78 -20.82 -4.54
C ALA A 194 5.02 -22.06 -5.04
N ALA A 195 5.51 -22.72 -6.10
CA ALA A 195 4.92 -23.96 -6.59
C ALA A 195 4.95 -25.11 -5.56
N ASN A 196 5.96 -25.18 -4.69
CA ASN A 196 6.02 -26.18 -3.62
C ASN A 196 4.97 -25.88 -2.51
N VAL A 197 4.73 -24.60 -2.24
CA VAL A 197 3.69 -24.18 -1.28
C VAL A 197 2.30 -24.46 -1.84
N ALA A 198 2.06 -24.11 -3.10
CA ALA A 198 0.77 -24.33 -3.78
C ALA A 198 0.42 -25.80 -3.98
N GLY A 199 1.45 -26.66 -4.20
CA GLY A 199 1.21 -28.05 -4.59
C GLY A 199 0.78 -28.19 -6.06
N LYS A 200 0.46 -29.44 -6.44
CA LYS A 200 0.09 -29.79 -7.83
C LYS A 200 -1.39 -29.51 -8.13
N SER A 201 -2.24 -29.68 -7.15
CA SER A 201 -3.70 -29.52 -7.28
C SER A 201 -4.34 -29.15 -5.94
N GLY A 202 -5.55 -28.57 -5.99
CA GLY A 202 -6.30 -28.18 -4.78
C GLY A 202 -5.60 -27.13 -3.92
N VAL A 203 -5.93 -27.12 -2.66
CA VAL A 203 -5.38 -26.20 -1.65
C VAL A 203 -4.55 -27.00 -0.64
N THR A 204 -3.33 -26.58 -0.41
CA THR A 204 -2.46 -27.18 0.61
C THR A 204 -2.66 -26.48 1.97
N LYS A 205 -2.38 -27.18 3.07
CA LYS A 205 -2.36 -26.59 4.42
C LYS A 205 -1.42 -25.39 4.56
N ARG A 206 -0.37 -25.30 3.72
CA ARG A 206 0.52 -24.12 3.71
C ARG A 206 -0.17 -22.93 3.08
N VAL A 207 -0.89 -23.13 1.98
CA VAL A 207 -1.68 -22.06 1.33
C VAL A 207 -2.76 -21.55 2.28
N GLU A 208 -3.51 -22.44 2.94
CA GLU A 208 -4.51 -22.05 3.94
C GLU A 208 -3.91 -21.15 5.03
N ARG A 209 -2.77 -21.56 5.60
CA ARG A 209 -2.08 -20.76 6.63
C ARG A 209 -1.57 -19.41 6.10
N VAL A 210 -1.02 -19.37 4.89
CA VAL A 210 -0.57 -18.11 4.28
C VAL A 210 -1.74 -17.19 4.02
N THR A 211 -2.86 -17.71 3.53
CA THR A 211 -4.08 -16.91 3.30
C THR A 211 -4.62 -16.34 4.62
N ALA A 212 -4.80 -17.19 5.63
CA ALA A 212 -5.26 -16.74 6.95
C ALA A 212 -4.32 -15.68 7.55
N ALA A 213 -3.01 -15.94 7.58
CA ALA A 213 -2.02 -14.98 8.06
C ALA A 213 -2.01 -13.66 7.24
N THR A 214 -2.32 -13.73 5.94
CA THR A 214 -2.45 -12.53 5.10
C THR A 214 -3.61 -11.67 5.57
N HIS A 215 -4.77 -12.28 5.81
CA HIS A 215 -5.95 -11.57 6.30
C HIS A 215 -5.68 -10.93 7.67
N ASP A 216 -5.20 -11.72 8.61
CA ASP A 216 -4.97 -11.28 9.99
C ASP A 216 -3.96 -10.11 10.04
N VAL A 217 -2.81 -10.26 9.39
CA VAL A 217 -1.75 -9.23 9.39
C VAL A 217 -2.23 -7.93 8.75
N ILE A 218 -2.98 -8.01 7.65
CA ILE A 218 -3.44 -6.81 6.95
C ILE A 218 -4.55 -6.09 7.73
N VAL A 219 -5.49 -6.83 8.31
CA VAL A 219 -6.54 -6.24 9.16
C VAL A 219 -5.92 -5.57 10.38
N GLU A 220 -5.07 -6.28 11.13
CA GLU A 220 -4.38 -5.73 12.29
C GLU A 220 -3.54 -4.49 11.94
N ALA A 221 -2.87 -4.50 10.78
CA ALA A 221 -2.06 -3.38 10.34
C ALA A 221 -2.92 -2.15 9.96
N ILE A 222 -4.07 -2.35 9.33
CA ILE A 222 -5.03 -1.27 9.03
C ILE A 222 -5.57 -0.68 10.33
N ASP A 223 -5.98 -1.52 11.30
CA ASP A 223 -6.54 -1.08 12.57
C ASP A 223 -5.50 -0.33 13.43
N ALA A 224 -4.22 -0.66 13.28
CA ALA A 224 -3.12 0.04 13.93
C ALA A 224 -2.65 1.32 13.18
N GLY A 225 -3.33 1.74 12.11
CA GLY A 225 -2.96 2.92 11.32
C GLY A 225 -1.73 2.73 10.44
N GLY A 226 -1.35 1.48 10.11
CA GLY A 226 -0.14 1.15 9.36
C GLY A 226 1.12 1.10 10.22
N SER A 227 2.27 1.01 9.56
CA SER A 227 3.60 0.97 10.19
C SER A 227 4.38 2.25 9.90
N SER A 228 4.74 3.00 10.95
CA SER A 228 5.67 4.12 10.81
C SER A 228 7.09 3.61 10.91
N ILE A 229 7.67 3.26 9.76
CA ILE A 229 9.11 3.04 9.63
C ILE A 229 9.66 4.23 8.83
N SER A 230 10.46 5.05 9.47
CA SER A 230 11.10 6.27 8.94
C SER A 230 10.13 7.46 8.77
N ASP A 231 9.48 7.63 7.64
CA ASP A 231 8.89 8.91 7.25
C ASP A 231 7.36 8.85 7.04
N PHE A 232 6.71 7.72 7.35
CA PHE A 232 5.26 7.62 7.18
C PHE A 232 4.55 8.24 8.39
N VAL A 233 3.69 9.19 8.09
CA VAL A 233 2.66 9.73 8.98
C VAL A 233 1.33 9.76 8.23
N ASN A 234 0.23 9.71 8.96
CA ASN A 234 -1.09 9.91 8.37
C ASN A 234 -1.29 11.37 7.93
N VAL A 235 -2.45 11.71 7.44
CA VAL A 235 -2.76 13.07 6.94
C VAL A 235 -2.82 14.14 8.05
N GLU A 236 -2.97 13.73 9.30
CA GLU A 236 -2.91 14.56 10.50
C GLU A 236 -1.50 14.64 11.11
N GLY A 237 -0.53 13.93 10.55
CA GLY A 237 0.86 13.91 11.04
C GLY A 237 1.12 12.87 12.14
N GLU A 238 0.18 11.97 12.42
CA GLU A 238 0.33 10.94 13.43
C GLU A 238 1.05 9.68 12.90
N LEU A 239 1.74 8.99 13.80
CA LEU A 239 2.47 7.76 13.50
C LEU A 239 1.54 6.54 13.53
N GLY A 240 1.74 5.60 12.62
CA GLY A 240 1.14 4.27 12.72
C GLY A 240 1.86 3.38 13.72
N TYR A 241 1.12 2.59 14.48
CA TYR A 241 1.64 1.80 15.60
C TYR A 241 1.97 0.35 15.27
N PHE A 242 1.70 -0.15 14.08
CA PHE A 242 1.92 -1.56 13.74
C PHE A 242 3.39 -1.99 13.83
N SER A 243 4.34 -1.06 13.70
CA SER A 243 5.77 -1.35 13.86
C SER A 243 6.13 -1.94 15.24
N HIS A 244 5.35 -1.69 16.28
CA HIS A 244 5.53 -2.28 17.61
C HIS A 244 5.14 -3.78 17.66
N ASN A 245 4.39 -4.25 16.66
CA ASN A 245 3.92 -5.63 16.57
C ASN A 245 4.79 -6.52 15.67
N PHE A 246 5.92 -6.00 15.15
CA PHE A 246 6.78 -6.78 14.26
C PHE A 246 7.38 -7.98 14.97
N GLN A 247 7.20 -9.14 14.35
CA GLN A 247 7.72 -10.41 14.84
C GLN A 247 9.11 -10.73 14.25
N VAL A 248 9.36 -10.30 13.02
CA VAL A 248 10.62 -10.57 12.32
C VAL A 248 11.19 -9.37 11.58
N TYR A 249 10.35 -8.46 11.05
CA TYR A 249 10.84 -7.39 10.20
C TYR A 249 11.72 -6.40 10.97
N GLY A 250 12.95 -6.19 10.48
CA GLY A 250 13.93 -5.30 11.13
C GLY A 250 14.66 -5.91 12.35
N ARG A 251 14.33 -7.13 12.75
CA ARG A 251 14.80 -7.76 14.00
C ARG A 251 15.96 -8.75 13.80
N GLU A 252 16.84 -8.52 12.81
CA GLU A 252 18.01 -9.36 12.58
C GLU A 252 18.88 -9.49 13.84
N GLY A 253 19.21 -10.73 14.23
CA GLY A 253 20.02 -11.03 15.41
C GLY A 253 19.26 -11.06 16.74
N GLU A 254 18.00 -10.64 16.76
CA GLU A 254 17.17 -10.69 17.96
C GLU A 254 16.55 -12.09 18.16
N PRO A 255 16.19 -12.47 19.42
CA PRO A 255 15.47 -13.71 19.70
C PRO A 255 14.14 -13.78 18.95
N CYS A 256 13.76 -14.98 18.53
CA CYS A 256 12.41 -15.25 18.03
C CYS A 256 11.38 -15.08 19.15
N LEU A 257 10.25 -14.43 18.85
CA LEU A 257 9.17 -14.20 19.84
C LEU A 257 8.18 -15.36 19.94
N SER A 258 8.33 -16.41 19.12
CA SER A 258 7.47 -17.60 19.27
C SER A 258 7.80 -18.34 20.54
N GLU A 259 6.78 -18.72 21.31
CA GLU A 259 6.93 -19.49 22.54
C GLU A 259 7.70 -20.81 22.28
N GLY A 260 8.68 -21.10 23.12
CA GLY A 260 9.53 -22.28 23.00
C GLY A 260 10.52 -22.29 21.84
N CYS A 261 10.79 -21.12 21.22
CA CYS A 261 11.75 -21.01 20.14
C CYS A 261 13.02 -20.27 20.56
N ASP A 262 14.16 -20.98 20.65
CA ASP A 262 15.47 -20.41 21.00
C ASP A 262 16.27 -19.86 19.81
N ALA A 263 15.68 -19.83 18.61
CA ALA A 263 16.36 -19.35 17.42
C ALA A 263 16.40 -17.82 17.36
N THR A 264 17.41 -17.29 16.67
CA THR A 264 17.50 -15.87 16.34
C THR A 264 16.95 -15.59 14.94
N ILE A 265 16.37 -14.39 14.76
CA ILE A 265 15.91 -13.92 13.46
C ILE A 265 17.09 -13.70 12.53
N ARG A 266 17.00 -14.25 11.33
CA ARG A 266 18.01 -14.11 10.28
C ARG A 266 17.55 -13.16 9.20
N ARG A 267 18.53 -12.53 8.56
CA ARG A 267 18.34 -11.71 7.37
C ARG A 267 19.04 -12.33 6.19
N ILE A 268 18.35 -12.36 5.05
CA ILE A 268 18.92 -12.68 3.72
C ILE A 268 18.46 -11.63 2.72
N VAL A 269 19.10 -11.60 1.55
CA VAL A 269 18.65 -10.74 0.45
C VAL A 269 17.98 -11.59 -0.62
N GLN A 270 16.75 -11.23 -0.98
CA GLN A 270 16.00 -11.85 -2.08
C GLN A 270 15.45 -10.76 -3.00
N SER A 271 15.74 -10.86 -4.29
CA SER A 271 15.32 -9.88 -5.31
C SER A 271 15.65 -8.44 -4.92
N GLY A 272 16.86 -8.21 -4.41
CA GLY A 272 17.35 -6.88 -4.01
C GLY A 272 16.73 -6.30 -2.71
N ARG A 273 15.97 -7.11 -1.95
CA ARG A 273 15.31 -6.66 -0.71
C ARG A 273 15.66 -7.55 0.46
N SER A 274 15.82 -6.95 1.64
CA SER A 274 16.01 -7.68 2.89
C SER A 274 14.80 -8.55 3.20
N THR A 275 15.06 -9.77 3.64
CA THR A 275 14.06 -10.75 4.09
C THR A 275 14.42 -11.19 5.49
N PHE A 276 13.56 -10.93 6.43
CA PHE A 276 13.72 -11.32 7.83
C PHE A 276 12.87 -12.55 8.10
N TYR A 277 13.42 -13.53 8.82
CA TYR A 277 12.71 -14.78 9.10
C TYR A 277 13.33 -15.54 10.27
N CYS A 278 12.54 -16.39 10.94
CA CYS A 278 13.01 -17.35 11.91
C CYS A 278 13.35 -18.68 11.21
N PRO A 279 14.60 -19.18 11.28
CA PRO A 279 14.99 -20.42 10.62
C PRO A 279 14.39 -21.68 11.27
N ALA A 280 13.96 -21.62 12.50
CA ALA A 280 13.34 -22.74 13.21
C ALA A 280 11.82 -22.82 12.96
N CYS A 281 11.11 -21.70 13.06
CA CYS A 281 9.64 -21.65 12.92
C CYS A 281 9.18 -21.74 11.46
N GLN A 282 9.94 -21.23 10.52
CA GLN A 282 9.54 -21.15 9.10
C GLN A 282 10.19 -22.27 8.28
N ARG A 283 9.39 -23.28 7.95
CA ARG A 283 9.85 -24.51 7.23
C ARG A 283 9.21 -24.67 5.87
#